data_a47037bb2ba8a35ab44f9d5e9875b48d
#
_entry.id   a47037bb2ba8a35ab44f9d5e9875b48d
#
_cell.length_a   1.000
_cell.length_b   1.000
_cell.length_c   1.000
_cell.angle_alpha   90.00
_cell.angle_beta   90.00
_cell.angle_gamma   90.00
#
_symmetry.space_group_name_H-M   'P 1'
#
loop_
_entity.id
_entity.type
_entity.pdbx_description
1 polymer ?
#
loop_
_entity_poly.entity_id
_entity_poly.type
_entity_poly.pdbx_seq_one_letter_code
_entity_poly.pdbx_strand_id
1 'polypeptide(L)'
;MDNSRRDFLRKVSMATAGMAIFTGLPSFNVIANTAKKPFFKISLAEWSLHRTLQSGAMTNMDFPSKAKNDFGINAVEYVDQYFKDKARDLNYLKELKSRTQDLDVRNVLIMVDTAGSLATTNDAERSKSIENHYQWIEAAKFLGCHSIRVNLRGIGTPEELASSSVDSLGRLSEYGQKNGIGVIVENHGGVSSNGKWLVDIMKQVNNPFCGTLPDFDNWCVSLQTTGTGKECENMYDKYLGTKEMMPYARGVSAKSRTFDAAGSEVNIDFMRLIKIVKAEKTRAFQGFIGIEYAGNVLSEDDGIRATKKLLERVAMNM
;
A
#
# COMPACT_ATOMS: atom_id res chain seq x y z
N MET A 1 -13.99 -5.39 -49.66
CA MET A 1 -14.98 -4.63 -48.89
C MET A 1 -14.22 -3.85 -47.85
N ASP A 2 -14.02 -2.59 -48.06
CA ASP A 2 -13.97 -1.54 -47.02
C ASP A 2 -13.51 -0.20 -47.57
N ASN A 3 -14.38 0.41 -48.41
CA ASN A 3 -14.16 1.76 -48.98
C ASN A 3 -14.93 2.87 -48.21
N SER A 4 -15.66 2.51 -47.18
CA SER A 4 -16.57 3.44 -46.47
C SER A 4 -15.86 4.35 -45.46
N ARG A 5 -14.78 3.92 -44.84
CA ARG A 5 -14.03 4.74 -43.86
C ARG A 5 -13.10 5.78 -44.51
N ARG A 6 -12.57 5.48 -45.71
CA ARG A 6 -11.71 6.43 -46.45
C ARG A 6 -12.49 7.57 -47.07
N ASP A 7 -13.70 7.33 -47.51
CA ASP A 7 -14.59 8.36 -48.09
C ASP A 7 -15.16 9.31 -47.05
N PHE A 8 -15.38 8.85 -45.81
CA PHE A 8 -15.80 9.72 -44.68
C PHE A 8 -14.71 10.72 -44.30
N LEU A 9 -13.45 10.30 -44.22
CA LEU A 9 -12.32 11.14 -43.87
C LEU A 9 -11.97 12.15 -44.99
N ARG A 10 -12.24 11.84 -46.25
CA ARG A 10 -12.03 12.75 -47.38
C ARG A 10 -13.10 13.85 -47.46
N LYS A 11 -14.33 13.59 -47.03
CA LYS A 11 -15.43 14.58 -47.02
C LYS A 11 -15.35 15.57 -45.87
N VAL A 12 -14.63 15.26 -44.79
CA VAL A 12 -14.41 16.18 -43.66
C VAL A 12 -13.30 17.20 -43.96
N SER A 13 -12.40 16.92 -44.92
CA SER A 13 -11.25 17.79 -45.24
C SER A 13 -11.52 18.87 -46.30
N MET A 14 -12.71 18.97 -46.88
CA MET A 14 -13.03 19.93 -47.94
C MET A 14 -14.07 21.02 -47.57
N ALA A 15 -14.37 21.17 -46.27
CA ALA A 15 -15.39 22.16 -45.86
C ALA A 15 -14.83 23.35 -45.04
N THR A 16 -13.59 23.79 -45.31
CA THR A 16 -13.05 25.02 -44.69
C THR A 16 -12.24 25.85 -45.72
N ALA A 17 -12.93 26.35 -46.71
CA ALA A 17 -12.45 27.49 -47.50
C ALA A 17 -13.64 28.41 -47.79
N GLY A 18 -13.95 29.28 -46.86
CA GLY A 18 -14.95 30.34 -46.99
C GLY A 18 -14.59 31.49 -46.05
N MET A 19 -13.98 32.55 -46.57
CA MET A 19 -13.68 33.80 -45.87
C MET A 19 -14.94 34.36 -45.19
N ALA A 20 -14.84 34.68 -43.90
CA ALA A 20 -15.62 35.77 -43.31
C ALA A 20 -14.74 36.48 -42.29
N ILE A 21 -14.43 37.72 -42.58
CA ILE A 21 -13.81 38.71 -41.71
C ILE A 21 -14.80 38.98 -40.55
N PHE A 22 -14.47 38.58 -39.34
CA PHE A 22 -15.11 39.09 -38.15
C PHE A 22 -14.03 39.57 -37.18
N THR A 23 -13.91 40.88 -37.10
CA THR A 23 -13.09 41.61 -36.12
C THR A 23 -13.72 41.51 -34.74
N GLY A 24 -12.95 41.11 -33.76
CA GLY A 24 -13.19 41.47 -32.36
C GLY A 24 -14.00 40.49 -31.53
N LEU A 25 -13.51 39.26 -31.32
CA LEU A 25 -13.87 38.48 -30.12
C LEU A 25 -12.61 38.27 -29.28
N PRO A 26 -12.67 38.48 -27.94
CA PRO A 26 -11.55 38.22 -27.09
C PRO A 26 -11.24 36.73 -27.15
N SER A 27 -9.99 36.39 -27.50
CA SER A 27 -9.47 35.02 -27.39
C SER A 27 -9.59 34.56 -25.94
N PHE A 28 -10.61 33.80 -25.62
CA PHE A 28 -10.60 33.01 -24.37
C PHE A 28 -9.45 32.01 -24.49
N ASN A 29 -8.30 32.39 -23.97
CA ASN A 29 -7.27 31.42 -23.63
C ASN A 29 -7.89 30.46 -22.63
N VAL A 30 -8.42 29.33 -23.09
CA VAL A 30 -8.67 28.17 -22.26
C VAL A 30 -7.30 27.74 -21.80
N ILE A 31 -6.89 28.27 -20.64
CA ILE A 31 -5.76 27.71 -19.89
C ILE A 31 -6.21 26.29 -19.57
N ALA A 32 -5.80 25.34 -20.40
CA ALA A 32 -5.89 23.93 -20.08
C ALA A 32 -5.07 23.79 -18.78
N ASN A 33 -5.77 23.79 -17.66
CA ASN A 33 -5.18 23.51 -16.36
C ASN A 33 -4.74 22.05 -16.43
N THR A 34 -3.51 21.83 -16.92
CA THR A 34 -2.87 20.51 -16.91
C THR A 34 -2.56 20.20 -15.47
N ALA A 35 -3.58 19.74 -14.74
CA ALA A 35 -3.39 19.24 -13.38
C ALA A 35 -2.24 18.23 -13.44
N LYS A 36 -1.14 18.55 -12.78
CA LYS A 36 0.02 17.64 -12.69
C LYS A 36 -0.46 16.31 -12.16
N LYS A 37 -0.19 15.23 -12.88
CA LYS A 37 -0.53 13.90 -12.40
C LYS A 37 0.18 13.67 -11.05
N PRO A 38 -0.53 13.18 -10.04
CA PRO A 38 0.10 12.81 -8.76
C PRO A 38 1.29 11.89 -8.99
N PHE A 39 2.35 12.06 -8.19
CA PHE A 39 3.54 11.20 -8.28
C PHE A 39 3.29 9.78 -7.70
N PHE A 40 2.12 9.54 -7.15
CA PHE A 40 1.67 8.25 -6.61
C PHE A 40 0.27 7.90 -7.12
N LYS A 41 -0.06 6.64 -6.99
CA LYS A 41 -1.40 6.07 -7.18
C LYS A 41 -1.93 5.64 -5.82
N ILE A 42 -3.25 5.66 -5.67
CA ILE A 42 -3.92 5.19 -4.46
C ILE A 42 -4.24 3.72 -4.63
N SER A 43 -3.89 2.90 -3.64
CA SER A 43 -4.39 1.54 -3.43
C SER A 43 -5.27 1.48 -2.19
N LEU A 44 -6.06 0.41 -2.05
CA LEU A 44 -6.87 0.14 -0.86
C LEU A 44 -6.33 -1.11 -0.17
N ALA A 45 -5.97 -0.97 1.11
CA ALA A 45 -5.65 -2.10 1.97
C ALA A 45 -6.94 -2.79 2.44
N GLU A 46 -7.00 -4.10 2.29
CA GLU A 46 -8.14 -4.93 2.69
C GLU A 46 -8.47 -4.80 4.18
N TRP A 47 -7.45 -4.49 5.00
CA TRP A 47 -7.64 -4.18 6.41
C TRP A 47 -8.60 -3.02 6.67
N SER A 48 -8.74 -2.08 5.75
CA SER A 48 -9.73 -0.99 5.85
C SER A 48 -11.16 -1.47 5.97
N LEU A 49 -11.44 -2.73 5.59
CA LEU A 49 -12.75 -3.39 5.65
C LEU A 49 -12.75 -4.57 6.63
N HIS A 50 -11.86 -4.54 7.63
CA HIS A 50 -11.64 -5.67 8.55
C HIS A 50 -12.90 -6.08 9.33
N ARG A 51 -13.73 -5.13 9.76
CA ARG A 51 -15.00 -5.44 10.47
C ARG A 51 -16.00 -6.13 9.56
N THR A 52 -16.15 -5.62 8.34
CA THR A 52 -17.03 -6.19 7.31
C THR A 52 -16.60 -7.62 6.93
N LEU A 53 -15.29 -7.84 6.75
CA LEU A 53 -14.72 -9.14 6.43
C LEU A 53 -14.84 -10.12 7.61
N GLN A 54 -14.53 -9.67 8.83
CA GLN A 54 -14.60 -10.52 10.04
C GLN A 54 -16.03 -10.90 10.40
N SER A 55 -17.01 -10.07 10.07
CA SER A 55 -18.44 -10.40 10.26
C SER A 55 -18.97 -11.39 9.23
N GLY A 56 -18.22 -11.69 8.18
CA GLY A 56 -18.66 -12.52 7.06
C GLY A 56 -19.63 -11.84 6.09
N ALA A 57 -19.89 -10.53 6.25
CA ALA A 57 -20.73 -9.77 5.33
C ALA A 57 -20.09 -9.56 3.95
N MET A 58 -18.78 -9.77 3.84
CA MET A 58 -18.00 -9.72 2.60
C MET A 58 -16.88 -10.76 2.65
N THR A 59 -16.47 -11.25 1.51
CA THR A 59 -15.32 -12.14 1.36
C THR A 59 -14.16 -11.44 0.66
N ASN A 60 -12.96 -12.03 0.75
CA ASN A 60 -11.79 -11.57 -0.02
C ASN A 60 -12.07 -11.51 -1.54
N MET A 61 -12.93 -12.42 -2.06
CA MET A 61 -13.33 -12.43 -3.48
C MET A 61 -14.14 -11.20 -3.90
N ASP A 62 -14.85 -10.56 -2.98
CA ASP A 62 -15.69 -9.38 -3.24
C ASP A 62 -14.88 -8.08 -3.14
N PHE A 63 -13.73 -8.13 -2.47
CA PHE A 63 -12.91 -6.96 -2.15
C PHE A 63 -12.50 -6.14 -3.38
N PRO A 64 -11.98 -6.71 -4.49
CA PRO A 64 -11.62 -5.94 -5.69
C PRO A 64 -12.81 -5.19 -6.29
N SER A 65 -14.00 -5.81 -6.31
CA SER A 65 -15.23 -5.20 -6.81
C SER A 65 -15.66 -4.02 -5.94
N LYS A 66 -15.62 -4.19 -4.60
CA LYS A 66 -15.93 -3.10 -3.65
C LYS A 66 -14.94 -1.94 -3.78
N ALA A 67 -13.65 -2.21 -3.88
CA ALA A 67 -12.62 -1.18 -4.09
C ALA A 67 -12.90 -0.34 -5.35
N LYS A 68 -13.22 -1.00 -6.45
CA LYS A 68 -13.51 -0.37 -7.73
C LYS A 68 -14.82 0.39 -7.74
N ASN A 69 -15.91 -0.28 -7.38
CA ASN A 69 -17.26 0.23 -7.63
C ASN A 69 -17.69 1.23 -6.56
N ASP A 70 -17.32 1.02 -5.28
CA ASP A 70 -17.79 1.86 -4.18
C ASP A 70 -16.85 3.04 -3.92
N PHE A 71 -15.55 2.89 -4.23
CA PHE A 71 -14.53 3.89 -3.92
C PHE A 71 -13.79 4.43 -5.16
N GLY A 72 -13.96 3.82 -6.34
CA GLY A 72 -13.23 4.21 -7.55
C GLY A 72 -11.73 3.99 -7.42
N ILE A 73 -11.29 2.95 -6.68
CA ILE A 73 -9.89 2.61 -6.45
C ILE A 73 -9.55 1.38 -7.30
N ASN A 74 -8.55 1.53 -8.19
CA ASN A 74 -8.17 0.49 -9.16
C ASN A 74 -6.92 -0.28 -8.74
N ALA A 75 -6.62 -0.35 -7.44
CA ALA A 75 -5.47 -1.09 -6.92
C ALA A 75 -5.77 -1.58 -5.51
N VAL A 76 -5.42 -2.82 -5.19
CA VAL A 76 -5.78 -3.49 -3.94
C VAL A 76 -4.57 -4.15 -3.29
N GLU A 77 -4.58 -4.17 -1.96
CA GLU A 77 -3.58 -4.79 -1.09
C GLU A 77 -4.29 -5.77 -0.17
N TYR A 78 -4.01 -7.06 -0.35
CA TYR A 78 -4.68 -8.13 0.36
C TYR A 78 -4.12 -8.37 1.75
N VAL A 79 -4.90 -9.03 2.63
CA VAL A 79 -4.45 -9.53 3.93
C VAL A 79 -4.67 -11.04 4.01
N ASP A 80 -3.61 -11.79 4.29
CA ASP A 80 -3.58 -13.26 4.25
C ASP A 80 -4.65 -13.92 5.13
N GLN A 81 -5.01 -13.31 6.25
CA GLN A 81 -6.00 -13.87 7.18
C GLN A 81 -7.40 -14.06 6.57
N TYR A 82 -7.74 -13.33 5.50
CA TYR A 82 -9.04 -13.43 4.84
C TYR A 82 -9.09 -14.51 3.76
N PHE A 83 -7.92 -15.11 3.45
CA PHE A 83 -7.81 -16.26 2.54
C PHE A 83 -6.62 -17.19 2.89
N LYS A 84 -6.37 -17.36 4.19
CA LYS A 84 -5.18 -18.03 4.75
C LYS A 84 -4.93 -19.45 4.21
N ASP A 85 -5.97 -20.22 3.94
CA ASP A 85 -5.87 -21.59 3.43
C ASP A 85 -5.82 -21.64 1.89
N LYS A 86 -5.73 -20.48 1.22
CA LYS A 86 -5.83 -20.33 -0.22
C LYS A 86 -4.53 -19.97 -0.93
N ALA A 87 -3.44 -19.77 -0.20
CA ALA A 87 -2.15 -19.41 -0.80
C ALA A 87 -1.67 -20.40 -1.88
N ARG A 88 -2.04 -21.68 -1.76
CA ARG A 88 -1.71 -22.77 -2.72
C ARG A 88 -2.91 -23.28 -3.51
N ASP A 89 -4.10 -22.74 -3.30
CA ASP A 89 -5.30 -23.10 -4.05
C ASP A 89 -5.30 -22.37 -5.40
N LEU A 90 -4.77 -23.02 -6.42
CA LEU A 90 -4.65 -22.43 -7.75
C LEU A 90 -6.00 -22.08 -8.38
N ASN A 91 -7.09 -22.79 -8.04
CA ASN A 91 -8.40 -22.44 -8.56
C ASN A 91 -8.91 -21.15 -7.94
N TYR A 92 -8.73 -20.99 -6.63
CA TYR A 92 -9.04 -19.76 -5.92
C TYR A 92 -8.23 -18.58 -6.47
N LEU A 93 -6.92 -18.73 -6.58
CA LEU A 93 -6.04 -17.68 -7.09
C LEU A 93 -6.35 -17.29 -8.55
N LYS A 94 -6.71 -18.26 -9.41
CA LYS A 94 -7.16 -18.01 -10.78
C LYS A 94 -8.44 -17.19 -10.81
N GLU A 95 -9.43 -17.54 -9.99
CA GLU A 95 -10.70 -16.82 -9.88
C GLU A 95 -10.46 -15.37 -9.39
N LEU A 96 -9.68 -15.18 -8.32
CA LEU A 96 -9.35 -13.85 -7.80
C LEU A 96 -8.63 -13.00 -8.86
N LYS A 97 -7.69 -13.60 -9.59
CA LYS A 97 -6.96 -12.93 -10.67
C LYS A 97 -7.89 -12.55 -11.83
N SER A 98 -8.81 -13.43 -12.24
CA SER A 98 -9.79 -13.14 -13.29
C SER A 98 -10.66 -11.95 -12.90
N ARG A 99 -11.22 -11.95 -11.70
CA ARG A 99 -12.04 -10.83 -11.19
C ARG A 99 -11.30 -9.49 -11.23
N THR A 100 -10.03 -9.48 -10.82
CA THR A 100 -9.25 -8.24 -10.86
C THR A 100 -8.93 -7.79 -12.28
N GLN A 101 -8.71 -8.72 -13.21
CA GLN A 101 -8.50 -8.41 -14.62
C GLN A 101 -9.77 -7.86 -15.28
N ASP A 102 -10.93 -8.49 -15.05
CA ASP A 102 -12.22 -8.06 -15.58
C ASP A 102 -12.62 -6.67 -15.09
N LEU A 103 -12.22 -6.31 -13.87
CA LEU A 103 -12.47 -5.00 -13.25
C LEU A 103 -11.40 -3.95 -13.58
N ASP A 104 -10.32 -4.30 -14.28
CA ASP A 104 -9.13 -3.45 -14.43
C ASP A 104 -8.62 -2.94 -13.06
N VAL A 105 -8.49 -3.88 -12.11
CA VAL A 105 -7.95 -3.63 -10.76
C VAL A 105 -6.59 -4.30 -10.65
N ARG A 106 -5.58 -3.53 -10.20
CA ARG A 106 -4.22 -4.02 -9.99
C ARG A 106 -4.06 -4.67 -8.61
N ASN A 107 -3.51 -5.87 -8.56
CA ASN A 107 -3.01 -6.47 -7.33
C ASN A 107 -1.66 -5.85 -6.98
N VAL A 108 -1.51 -5.27 -5.78
CA VAL A 108 -0.33 -4.49 -5.38
C VAL A 108 0.59 -5.33 -4.51
N LEU A 109 0.08 -5.84 -3.40
CA LEU A 109 0.82 -6.68 -2.45
C LEU A 109 -0.13 -7.58 -1.65
N ILE A 110 0.46 -8.54 -0.91
CA ILE A 110 -0.22 -9.34 0.11
C ILE A 110 0.43 -9.02 1.46
N MET A 111 -0.35 -8.57 2.43
CA MET A 111 0.05 -8.42 3.83
C MET A 111 -0.02 -9.79 4.50
N VAL A 112 1.10 -10.27 5.05
CA VAL A 112 1.22 -11.59 5.66
C VAL A 112 1.33 -11.44 7.18
N ASP A 113 0.24 -11.70 7.87
CA ASP A 113 0.11 -11.55 9.32
C ASP A 113 0.08 -12.87 10.07
N THR A 114 -0.29 -13.98 9.39
CA THR A 114 -0.59 -15.25 10.04
C THR A 114 0.46 -16.35 9.84
N ALA A 115 1.54 -16.08 9.11
CA ALA A 115 2.54 -17.09 8.74
C ALA A 115 3.60 -17.38 9.84
N GLY A 116 3.52 -16.72 11.00
CA GLY A 116 4.42 -16.88 12.13
C GLY A 116 5.36 -15.71 12.37
N SER A 117 6.17 -15.83 13.41
CA SER A 117 7.07 -14.76 13.88
C SER A 117 8.43 -14.82 13.20
N LEU A 118 8.80 -13.78 12.46
CA LEU A 118 10.09 -13.70 11.74
C LEU A 118 11.25 -13.20 12.63
N ALA A 119 10.94 -12.55 13.74
CA ALA A 119 11.95 -12.07 14.69
C ALA A 119 12.08 -12.94 15.94
N THR A 120 11.45 -14.13 15.96
CA THR A 120 11.62 -15.05 17.11
C THR A 120 13.07 -15.52 17.23
N THR A 121 13.56 -15.60 18.47
CA THR A 121 14.89 -16.11 18.79
C THR A 121 14.98 -17.64 18.74
N ASN A 122 13.84 -18.32 18.71
CA ASN A 122 13.76 -19.77 18.53
C ASN A 122 13.99 -20.13 17.05
N ASP A 123 15.12 -20.77 16.75
CA ASP A 123 15.55 -21.11 15.38
C ASP A 123 14.59 -22.04 14.65
N ALA A 124 13.99 -23.02 15.36
CA ALA A 124 13.05 -23.95 14.75
C ALA A 124 11.73 -23.24 14.38
N GLU A 125 11.19 -22.42 15.27
CA GLU A 125 10.00 -21.60 14.99
C GLU A 125 10.26 -20.59 13.88
N ARG A 126 11.43 -19.94 13.89
CA ARG A 126 11.82 -18.98 12.85
C ARG A 126 11.91 -19.65 11.49
N SER A 127 12.58 -20.80 11.41
CA SER A 127 12.68 -21.55 10.15
C SER A 127 11.29 -21.97 9.63
N LYS A 128 10.40 -22.41 10.51
CA LYS A 128 9.03 -22.75 10.13
C LYS A 128 8.24 -21.52 9.66
N SER A 129 8.41 -20.39 10.33
CA SER A 129 7.79 -19.13 9.93
C SER A 129 8.27 -18.70 8.53
N ILE A 130 9.57 -18.79 8.26
CA ILE A 130 10.13 -18.48 6.93
C ILE A 130 9.52 -19.40 5.86
N GLU A 131 9.45 -20.70 6.10
CA GLU A 131 8.84 -21.66 5.17
C GLU A 131 7.36 -21.34 4.89
N ASN A 132 6.62 -20.96 5.94
CA ASN A 132 5.21 -20.57 5.80
C ASN A 132 5.02 -19.30 4.94
N HIS A 133 6.00 -18.40 4.91
CA HIS A 133 5.94 -17.21 4.06
C HIS A 133 6.21 -17.50 2.59
N TYR A 134 6.92 -18.58 2.22
CA TYR A 134 7.23 -18.88 0.82
C TYR A 134 5.98 -19.02 -0.04
N GLN A 135 4.93 -19.68 0.45
CA GLN A 135 3.67 -19.80 -0.28
C GLN A 135 3.02 -18.47 -0.61
N TRP A 136 3.22 -17.44 0.23
CA TRP A 136 2.69 -16.10 -0.01
C TRP A 136 3.49 -15.35 -1.06
N ILE A 137 4.80 -15.59 -1.16
CA ILE A 137 5.63 -15.11 -2.27
C ILE A 137 5.15 -15.72 -3.58
N GLU A 138 4.85 -17.02 -3.60
CA GLU A 138 4.32 -17.73 -4.78
C GLU A 138 2.92 -17.21 -5.16
N ALA A 139 2.03 -17.03 -4.20
CA ALA A 139 0.69 -16.46 -4.43
C ALA A 139 0.77 -15.01 -4.96
N ALA A 140 1.64 -14.17 -4.37
CA ALA A 140 1.87 -12.81 -4.82
C ALA A 140 2.36 -12.77 -6.27
N LYS A 141 3.31 -13.64 -6.64
CA LYS A 141 3.78 -13.80 -8.02
C LYS A 141 2.64 -14.18 -8.96
N PHE A 142 1.83 -15.16 -8.58
CA PHE A 142 0.71 -15.63 -9.39
C PHE A 142 -0.32 -14.53 -9.64
N LEU A 143 -0.66 -13.76 -8.60
CA LEU A 143 -1.61 -12.64 -8.69
C LEU A 143 -1.03 -11.42 -9.42
N GLY A 144 0.30 -11.33 -9.59
CA GLY A 144 0.97 -10.19 -10.22
C GLY A 144 1.23 -9.03 -9.25
N CYS A 145 1.30 -9.31 -7.95
CA CYS A 145 1.75 -8.35 -6.94
C CYS A 145 3.24 -8.04 -7.10
N HIS A 146 3.68 -6.88 -6.59
CA HIS A 146 5.11 -6.56 -6.59
C HIS A 146 5.86 -7.00 -5.33
N SER A 147 5.14 -7.24 -4.22
CA SER A 147 5.74 -7.59 -2.93
C SER A 147 4.78 -8.40 -2.07
N ILE A 148 5.33 -9.03 -1.03
CA ILE A 148 4.59 -9.33 0.20
C ILE A 148 5.04 -8.35 1.29
N ARG A 149 4.13 -7.97 2.20
CA ARG A 149 4.46 -7.24 3.42
C ARG A 149 4.49 -8.21 4.59
N VAL A 150 5.52 -8.12 5.40
CA VAL A 150 5.74 -8.96 6.57
C VAL A 150 5.92 -8.12 7.83
N ASN A 151 5.73 -8.73 9.00
CA ASN A 151 5.96 -8.12 10.30
C ASN A 151 7.17 -8.75 10.99
N LEU A 152 7.94 -7.93 11.71
CA LEU A 152 9.01 -8.38 12.60
C LEU A 152 8.51 -8.41 14.04
N ARG A 153 7.88 -9.52 14.39
CA ARG A 153 7.39 -9.78 15.76
C ARG A 153 8.22 -10.85 16.40
N GLY A 154 8.43 -10.74 17.72
CA GLY A 154 9.18 -11.70 18.52
C GLY A 154 9.22 -11.28 19.98
N ILE A 155 9.80 -12.13 20.84
CA ILE A 155 10.11 -11.86 22.25
C ILE A 155 11.62 -11.93 22.39
N GLY A 156 12.23 -10.91 22.97
CA GLY A 156 13.67 -10.78 23.15
C GLY A 156 14.10 -9.31 23.24
N THR A 157 15.39 -9.09 23.41
CA THR A 157 15.98 -7.76 23.36
C THR A 157 15.99 -7.23 21.93
N PRO A 158 16.05 -5.91 21.71
CA PRO A 158 16.14 -5.34 20.37
C PRO A 158 17.27 -5.93 19.52
N GLU A 159 18.41 -6.27 20.13
CA GLU A 159 19.59 -6.85 19.47
C GLU A 159 19.33 -8.30 19.03
N GLU A 160 18.71 -9.11 19.88
CA GLU A 160 18.34 -10.50 19.55
C GLU A 160 17.30 -10.53 18.42
N LEU A 161 16.29 -9.65 18.52
CA LEU A 161 15.27 -9.51 17.49
C LEU A 161 15.85 -9.01 16.16
N ALA A 162 16.86 -8.12 16.20
CA ALA A 162 17.54 -7.66 14.99
C ALA A 162 18.31 -8.79 14.31
N SER A 163 19.06 -9.58 15.07
CA SER A 163 19.82 -10.73 14.54
C SER A 163 18.89 -11.76 13.87
N SER A 164 17.80 -12.13 14.54
CA SER A 164 16.77 -13.05 14.02
C SER A 164 16.08 -12.48 12.76
N SER A 165 15.83 -11.17 12.75
CA SER A 165 15.21 -10.49 11.60
C SER A 165 16.12 -10.47 10.39
N VAL A 166 17.41 -10.24 10.56
CA VAL A 166 18.41 -10.27 9.48
C VAL A 166 18.46 -11.65 8.82
N ASP A 167 18.50 -12.74 9.60
CA ASP A 167 18.44 -14.12 9.07
C ASP A 167 17.14 -14.35 8.27
N SER A 168 16.00 -14.05 8.89
CA SER A 168 14.69 -14.27 8.26
C SER A 168 14.52 -13.48 6.96
N LEU A 169 14.81 -12.19 7.00
CA LEU A 169 14.67 -11.33 5.82
C LEU A 169 15.69 -11.66 4.74
N GLY A 170 16.91 -12.05 5.11
CA GLY A 170 17.92 -12.54 4.17
C GLY A 170 17.38 -13.71 3.35
N ARG A 171 16.95 -14.78 4.05
CA ARG A 171 16.39 -15.99 3.42
C ARG A 171 15.13 -15.73 2.61
N LEU A 172 14.20 -14.92 3.13
CA LEU A 172 12.97 -14.55 2.43
C LEU A 172 13.25 -13.70 1.19
N SER A 173 14.16 -12.73 1.29
CA SER A 173 14.48 -11.83 0.18
C SER A 173 15.23 -12.55 -0.95
N GLU A 174 16.08 -13.52 -0.63
CA GLU A 174 16.69 -14.40 -1.64
C GLU A 174 15.63 -15.22 -2.39
N TYR A 175 14.65 -15.77 -1.66
CA TYR A 175 13.54 -16.49 -2.28
C TYR A 175 12.64 -15.55 -3.08
N GLY A 176 12.36 -14.36 -2.55
CA GLY A 176 11.63 -13.30 -3.23
C GLY A 176 12.31 -12.87 -4.52
N GLN A 177 13.64 -12.68 -4.50
CA GLN A 177 14.44 -12.32 -5.67
C GLN A 177 14.32 -13.36 -6.81
N LYS A 178 14.40 -14.66 -6.48
CA LYS A 178 14.21 -15.75 -7.46
C LYS A 178 12.82 -15.74 -8.08
N ASN A 179 11.83 -15.20 -7.39
CA ASN A 179 10.44 -15.10 -7.84
C ASN A 179 10.05 -13.72 -8.40
N GLY A 180 10.93 -12.72 -8.30
CA GLY A 180 10.65 -11.34 -8.71
C GLY A 180 9.72 -10.58 -7.75
N ILE A 181 9.60 -11.04 -6.50
CA ILE A 181 8.70 -10.48 -5.47
C ILE A 181 9.52 -9.85 -4.34
N GLY A 182 9.21 -8.59 -4.02
CA GLY A 182 9.80 -7.91 -2.87
C GLY A 182 9.28 -8.45 -1.54
N VAL A 183 10.13 -8.46 -0.52
CA VAL A 183 9.77 -8.72 0.88
C VAL A 183 9.94 -7.42 1.63
N ILE A 184 8.84 -6.81 2.06
CA ILE A 184 8.86 -5.49 2.67
C ILE A 184 8.32 -5.53 4.10
N VAL A 185 8.94 -4.75 4.97
CA VAL A 185 8.61 -4.72 6.39
C VAL A 185 7.85 -3.44 6.71
N GLU A 186 6.74 -3.59 7.41
CA GLU A 186 6.00 -2.47 7.98
C GLU A 186 6.50 -2.15 9.39
N ASN A 187 6.56 -0.87 9.76
CA ASN A 187 6.59 -0.48 11.17
C ASN A 187 5.23 -0.80 11.78
N HIS A 188 5.14 -1.85 12.61
CA HIS A 188 3.85 -2.43 13.04
C HIS A 188 3.79 -2.74 14.54
N GLY A 189 4.15 -1.78 15.37
CA GLY A 189 4.20 -1.91 16.84
C GLY A 189 5.49 -2.59 17.33
N GLY A 190 5.79 -2.36 18.59
CA GLY A 190 7.01 -2.87 19.20
C GLY A 190 8.28 -2.27 18.58
N VAL A 191 9.39 -3.00 18.67
CA VAL A 191 10.70 -2.52 18.21
C VAL A 191 10.72 -2.18 16.71
N SER A 192 9.86 -2.80 15.88
CA SER A 192 9.74 -2.50 14.45
C SER A 192 9.21 -1.09 14.17
N SER A 193 8.57 -0.45 15.17
CA SER A 193 8.17 0.96 15.11
C SER A 193 9.32 1.95 15.34
N ASN A 194 10.52 1.48 15.66
CA ASN A 194 11.73 2.32 15.66
C ASN A 194 12.34 2.33 14.25
N GLY A 195 12.19 3.44 13.53
CA GLY A 195 12.63 3.58 12.15
C GLY A 195 14.13 3.29 11.98
N LYS A 196 14.96 3.80 12.90
CA LYS A 196 16.41 3.55 12.86
C LYS A 196 16.74 2.06 13.01
N TRP A 197 16.11 1.37 13.96
CA TRP A 197 16.31 -0.07 14.17
C TRP A 197 15.96 -0.86 12.90
N LEU A 198 14.83 -0.55 12.29
CA LEU A 198 14.39 -1.23 11.07
C LEU A 198 15.33 -0.97 9.89
N VAL A 199 15.79 0.26 9.73
CA VAL A 199 16.75 0.64 8.67
C VAL A 199 18.12 -0.03 8.86
N ASP A 200 18.57 -0.21 10.09
CA ASP A 200 19.85 -0.89 10.37
C ASP A 200 19.75 -2.40 10.00
N ILE A 201 18.58 -3.02 10.11
CA ILE A 201 18.30 -4.37 9.58
C ILE A 201 18.35 -4.35 8.04
N MET A 202 17.70 -3.38 7.38
CA MET A 202 17.73 -3.29 5.92
C MET A 202 19.18 -3.19 5.38
N LYS A 203 20.04 -2.42 6.05
CA LYS A 203 21.46 -2.30 5.68
C LYS A 203 22.20 -3.62 5.82
N GLN A 204 21.93 -4.38 6.89
CA GLN A 204 22.58 -5.67 7.13
C GLN A 204 22.12 -6.74 6.14
N VAL A 205 20.83 -6.81 5.84
CA VAL A 205 20.28 -7.74 4.82
C VAL A 205 20.82 -7.41 3.43
N ASN A 206 20.97 -6.14 3.10
CA ASN A 206 21.57 -5.63 1.87
C ASN A 206 21.12 -6.37 0.59
N ASN A 207 19.83 -6.66 0.48
CA ASN A 207 19.24 -7.32 -0.67
C ASN A 207 18.24 -6.37 -1.38
N PRO A 208 18.33 -6.16 -2.70
CA PRO A 208 17.46 -5.22 -3.41
C PRO A 208 15.98 -5.64 -3.41
N PHE A 209 15.66 -6.88 -3.04
CA PHE A 209 14.29 -7.36 -2.86
C PHE A 209 13.80 -7.25 -1.41
N CYS A 210 14.68 -6.88 -0.46
CA CYS A 210 14.30 -6.49 0.90
C CYS A 210 13.99 -4.98 0.93
N GLY A 211 12.92 -4.60 1.63
CA GLY A 211 12.55 -3.19 1.73
C GLY A 211 11.59 -2.90 2.85
N THR A 212 11.01 -1.70 2.84
CA THR A 212 10.07 -1.24 3.86
C THR A 212 8.71 -0.84 3.26
N LEU A 213 7.70 -0.83 4.11
CA LEU A 213 6.39 -0.22 3.91
C LEU A 213 6.15 0.76 5.07
N PRO A 214 6.62 2.02 5.00
CA PRO A 214 6.33 3.00 6.04
C PRO A 214 4.82 3.17 6.24
N ASP A 215 4.34 2.90 7.45
CA ASP A 215 2.98 3.18 7.89
C ASP A 215 2.93 4.52 8.64
N PHE A 216 1.90 5.32 8.41
CA PHE A 216 1.82 6.68 8.94
C PHE A 216 1.46 6.75 10.43
N ASP A 217 0.92 5.67 11.02
CA ASP A 217 0.41 5.69 12.40
C ASP A 217 1.08 4.69 13.35
N ASN A 218 1.68 3.63 12.87
CA ASN A 218 2.22 2.52 13.68
C ASN A 218 3.59 2.84 14.31
N TRP A 219 3.69 3.88 15.15
CA TRP A 219 4.97 4.35 15.68
C TRP A 219 5.17 4.07 17.17
N CYS A 220 4.31 3.25 17.80
CA CYS A 220 4.44 2.89 19.20
C CYS A 220 5.47 1.77 19.40
N VAL A 221 6.60 2.09 20.03
CA VAL A 221 7.72 1.16 20.28
C VAL A 221 7.46 0.29 21.52
N SER A 222 6.89 0.85 22.56
CA SER A 222 6.52 0.10 23.78
C SER A 222 5.17 0.53 24.31
N LEU A 223 4.47 -0.45 24.92
CA LEU A 223 3.19 -0.25 25.55
C LEU A 223 3.34 -0.38 27.06
N GLN A 224 2.66 0.47 27.83
CA GLN A 224 2.47 0.33 29.27
C GLN A 224 1.01 -0.04 29.57
N THR A 225 0.82 -0.80 30.65
CA THR A 225 -0.52 -1.08 31.17
C THR A 225 -0.91 0.01 32.16
N THR A 226 -2.02 0.69 31.87
CA THR A 226 -2.61 1.73 32.72
C THR A 226 -3.95 1.25 33.30
N GLY A 227 -4.56 2.04 34.17
CA GLY A 227 -5.89 1.74 34.69
C GLY A 227 -7.01 1.73 33.62
N THR A 228 -6.75 2.31 32.45
CA THR A 228 -7.67 2.41 31.30
C THR A 228 -7.34 1.42 30.18
N GLY A 229 -6.26 0.64 30.30
CA GLY A 229 -5.84 -0.36 29.31
C GLY A 229 -4.37 -0.26 28.94
N LYS A 230 -4.06 -0.59 27.69
CA LYS A 230 -2.70 -0.45 27.14
C LYS A 230 -2.56 0.88 26.41
N GLU A 231 -1.60 1.67 26.82
CA GLU A 231 -1.26 2.96 26.22
C GLU A 231 0.18 2.94 25.69
N CYS A 232 0.45 3.78 24.69
CA CYS A 232 1.81 3.91 24.18
C CYS A 232 2.69 4.65 25.18
N GLU A 233 3.73 3.98 25.66
CA GLU A 233 4.73 4.53 26.56
C GLU A 233 5.83 5.27 25.79
N ASN A 234 6.29 4.68 24.69
CA ASN A 234 7.38 5.23 23.90
C ASN A 234 6.98 5.31 22.42
N MET A 235 6.75 6.54 21.96
CA MET A 235 6.36 6.86 20.60
C MET A 235 7.59 7.30 19.80
N TYR A 236 7.89 6.64 18.69
CA TYR A 236 8.89 7.12 17.74
C TYR A 236 8.33 8.30 16.91
N ASP A 237 9.20 9.24 16.53
CA ASP A 237 8.77 10.36 15.69
C ASP A 237 8.38 9.87 14.29
N LYS A 238 7.10 9.98 13.95
CA LYS A 238 6.53 9.47 12.69
C LYS A 238 7.15 10.10 11.44
N TYR A 239 7.55 11.36 11.51
CA TYR A 239 8.13 12.07 10.37
C TYR A 239 9.61 11.69 10.18
N LEU A 240 10.35 11.55 11.28
CA LEU A 240 11.71 11.03 11.25
C LEU A 240 11.71 9.59 10.75
N GLY A 241 10.90 8.72 11.34
CA GLY A 241 10.84 7.30 10.99
C GLY A 241 10.43 7.09 9.53
N THR A 242 9.42 7.81 9.04
CA THR A 242 9.07 7.78 7.61
C THR A 242 10.24 8.20 6.75
N LYS A 243 10.94 9.29 7.09
CA LYS A 243 12.11 9.76 6.35
C LYS A 243 13.23 8.71 6.32
N GLU A 244 13.50 8.08 7.45
CA GLU A 244 14.54 7.03 7.56
C GLU A 244 14.20 5.80 6.72
N MET A 245 12.92 5.37 6.71
CA MET A 245 12.48 4.15 6.01
C MET A 245 12.32 4.34 4.50
N MET A 246 11.99 5.54 4.02
CA MET A 246 11.73 5.82 2.59
C MET A 246 12.86 5.41 1.64
N PRO A 247 14.16 5.51 1.96
CA PRO A 247 15.24 4.99 1.12
C PRO A 247 15.15 3.51 0.79
N TYR A 248 14.40 2.73 1.55
CA TYR A 248 14.17 1.29 1.35
C TYR A 248 12.72 0.97 0.94
N ALA A 249 11.85 1.99 0.86
CA ALA A 249 10.43 1.78 0.63
C ALA A 249 10.10 1.29 -0.78
N ARG A 250 9.17 0.33 -0.87
CA ARG A 250 8.57 -0.14 -2.12
C ARG A 250 7.08 0.23 -2.22
N GLY A 251 6.46 0.60 -1.12
CA GLY A 251 5.11 1.13 -0.98
C GLY A 251 5.01 1.94 0.31
N VAL A 252 3.85 2.52 0.59
CA VAL A 252 3.56 3.30 1.80
C VAL A 252 2.13 3.00 2.25
N SER A 253 1.92 2.82 3.55
CA SER A 253 0.59 2.72 4.16
C SER A 253 0.15 4.08 4.71
N ALA A 254 -0.89 4.64 4.12
CA ALA A 254 -1.54 5.87 4.59
C ALA A 254 -2.61 5.53 5.64
N LYS A 255 -2.17 4.97 6.76
CA LYS A 255 -3.05 4.65 7.87
C LYS A 255 -3.70 5.91 8.45
N SER A 256 -4.98 5.82 8.73
CA SER A 256 -5.79 6.92 9.26
C SER A 256 -6.84 6.41 10.25
N ARG A 257 -7.27 7.26 11.18
CA ARG A 257 -8.25 6.89 12.21
C ARG A 257 -9.35 7.92 12.41
N THR A 258 -9.00 9.18 12.58
CA THR A 258 -9.93 10.21 13.04
C THR A 258 -9.81 11.45 12.18
N PHE A 259 -10.94 11.98 11.75
CA PHE A 259 -11.01 13.15 10.89
C PHE A 259 -11.73 14.29 11.57
N ASP A 260 -11.23 15.52 11.38
CA ASP A 260 -11.91 16.73 11.76
C ASP A 260 -13.00 17.15 10.75
N ALA A 261 -13.73 18.21 11.06
CA ALA A 261 -14.78 18.73 10.19
C ALA A 261 -14.25 19.25 8.84
N ALA A 262 -12.97 19.58 8.73
CA ALA A 262 -12.31 19.99 7.48
C ALA A 262 -11.81 18.77 6.67
N GLY A 263 -11.99 17.54 7.17
CA GLY A 263 -11.54 16.32 6.56
C GLY A 263 -10.03 16.11 6.61
N SER A 264 -9.37 16.67 7.63
CA SER A 264 -7.96 16.39 7.94
C SER A 264 -7.87 15.31 9.01
N GLU A 265 -6.87 14.43 8.91
CA GLU A 265 -6.59 13.48 9.99
C GLU A 265 -6.06 14.23 11.19
N VAL A 266 -6.62 13.95 12.38
CA VAL A 266 -6.40 14.77 13.59
C VAL A 266 -4.98 14.62 14.16
N ASN A 267 -4.41 13.41 14.08
CA ASN A 267 -3.15 13.06 14.73
C ASN A 267 -1.96 12.98 13.75
N ILE A 268 -2.23 13.10 12.44
CA ILE A 268 -1.23 12.85 11.39
C ILE A 268 -1.28 13.96 10.35
N ASP A 269 -0.19 14.69 10.21
CA ASP A 269 -0.05 15.67 9.11
C ASP A 269 0.31 14.93 7.80
N PHE A 270 -0.72 14.58 7.06
CA PHE A 270 -0.60 13.91 5.76
C PHE A 270 0.21 14.74 4.76
N MET A 271 0.05 16.06 4.76
CA MET A 271 0.81 16.93 3.86
C MET A 271 2.32 16.82 4.13
N ARG A 272 2.72 16.83 5.40
CA ARG A 272 4.12 16.71 5.79
C ARG A 272 4.68 15.32 5.43
N LEU A 273 3.93 14.24 5.70
CA LEU A 273 4.36 12.87 5.36
C LEU A 273 4.48 12.66 3.85
N ILE A 274 3.50 13.09 3.06
CA ILE A 274 3.54 12.95 1.61
C ILE A 274 4.68 13.77 0.99
N LYS A 275 5.04 14.94 1.57
CA LYS A 275 6.24 15.68 1.17
C LYS A 275 7.51 14.87 1.42
N ILE A 276 7.62 14.19 2.57
CA ILE A 276 8.74 13.31 2.88
C ILE A 276 8.79 12.16 1.87
N VAL A 277 7.67 11.48 1.63
CA VAL A 277 7.58 10.39 0.63
C VAL A 277 8.04 10.86 -0.75
N LYS A 278 7.62 12.06 -1.18
CA LYS A 278 8.02 12.62 -2.49
C LYS A 278 9.51 12.90 -2.56
N ALA A 279 10.09 13.44 -1.48
CA ALA A 279 11.49 13.85 -1.44
C ALA A 279 12.46 12.66 -1.36
N GLU A 280 12.12 11.64 -0.56
CA GLU A 280 13.03 10.54 -0.19
C GLU A 280 12.75 9.22 -0.96
N LYS A 281 11.80 9.21 -1.90
CA LYS A 281 11.47 8.00 -2.65
C LYS A 281 12.65 7.42 -3.42
N THR A 282 12.77 6.11 -3.38
CA THR A 282 13.78 5.37 -4.14
C THR A 282 13.27 4.95 -5.52
N ARG A 283 14.17 4.36 -6.34
CA ARG A 283 13.80 3.66 -7.57
C ARG A 283 12.97 2.40 -7.31
N ALA A 284 13.06 1.81 -6.12
CA ALA A 284 12.28 0.63 -5.74
C ALA A 284 10.83 0.97 -5.39
N PHE A 285 10.51 2.25 -5.10
CA PHE A 285 9.15 2.69 -4.81
C PHE A 285 8.22 2.46 -6.01
N GLN A 286 7.21 1.62 -5.82
CA GLN A 286 6.31 1.18 -6.88
C GLN A 286 5.20 2.19 -7.20
N GLY A 287 5.22 3.34 -6.53
CA GLY A 287 4.30 4.45 -6.79
C GLY A 287 2.92 4.29 -6.17
N PHE A 288 2.72 3.35 -5.23
CA PHE A 288 1.46 3.17 -4.52
C PHE A 288 1.52 3.69 -3.08
N ILE A 289 0.45 4.36 -2.68
CA ILE A 289 0.15 4.71 -1.29
C ILE A 289 -1.19 4.07 -0.96
N GLY A 290 -1.15 3.08 -0.07
CA GLY A 290 -2.32 2.29 0.35
C GLY A 290 -3.14 3.02 1.38
N ILE A 291 -4.45 3.14 1.17
CA ILE A 291 -5.39 3.56 2.20
C ILE A 291 -5.53 2.42 3.20
N GLU A 292 -5.27 2.68 4.47
CA GLU A 292 -5.54 1.77 5.57
C GLU A 292 -6.31 2.50 6.67
N TYR A 293 -7.65 2.52 6.55
CA TYR A 293 -8.49 3.09 7.59
C TYR A 293 -8.65 2.09 8.74
N ALA A 294 -8.27 2.51 9.94
CA ALA A 294 -8.34 1.71 11.16
C ALA A 294 -9.06 2.43 12.31
N GLY A 295 -9.86 3.46 12.00
CA GLY A 295 -10.67 4.19 12.96
C GLY A 295 -11.98 3.47 13.29
N ASN A 296 -12.62 3.90 14.39
CA ASN A 296 -13.88 3.35 14.88
C ASN A 296 -15.01 4.40 14.99
N VAL A 297 -14.72 5.66 14.64
CA VAL A 297 -15.71 6.76 14.70
C VAL A 297 -16.57 6.79 13.45
N LEU A 298 -15.95 6.68 12.27
CA LEU A 298 -16.66 6.57 11.01
C LEU A 298 -16.93 5.10 10.66
N SER A 299 -17.89 4.85 9.77
CA SER A 299 -17.99 3.56 9.09
C SER A 299 -16.71 3.28 8.31
N GLU A 300 -16.43 2.01 8.00
CA GLU A 300 -15.26 1.65 7.16
C GLU A 300 -15.32 2.35 5.80
N ASP A 301 -16.48 2.35 5.18
CA ASP A 301 -16.72 3.00 3.90
C ASP A 301 -16.48 4.52 3.94
N ASP A 302 -16.96 5.20 4.99
CA ASP A 302 -16.77 6.65 5.12
C ASP A 302 -15.33 7.00 5.48
N GLY A 303 -14.67 6.18 6.30
CA GLY A 303 -13.25 6.32 6.62
C GLY A 303 -12.35 6.15 5.41
N ILE A 304 -12.64 5.17 4.54
CA ILE A 304 -11.94 4.98 3.26
C ILE A 304 -12.14 6.20 2.36
N ARG A 305 -13.38 6.70 2.23
CA ARG A 305 -13.67 7.90 1.42
C ARG A 305 -12.98 9.14 1.97
N ALA A 306 -12.96 9.30 3.30
CA ALA A 306 -12.28 10.43 3.95
C ALA A 306 -10.77 10.41 3.69
N THR A 307 -10.12 9.24 3.85
CA THR A 307 -8.70 9.06 3.60
C THR A 307 -8.36 9.30 2.12
N LYS A 308 -9.17 8.75 1.20
CA LYS A 308 -9.00 8.98 -0.24
C LYS A 308 -9.05 10.47 -0.58
N LYS A 309 -10.09 11.15 -0.09
CA LYS A 309 -10.28 12.59 -0.32
C LYS A 309 -9.14 13.43 0.24
N LEU A 310 -8.61 13.04 1.42
CA LEU A 310 -7.44 13.69 2.01
C LEU A 310 -6.18 13.50 1.14
N LEU A 311 -5.89 12.27 0.68
CA LEU A 311 -4.77 11.99 -0.21
C LEU A 311 -4.87 12.74 -1.53
N GLU A 312 -6.06 12.80 -2.16
CA GLU A 312 -6.31 13.54 -3.40
C GLU A 312 -6.10 15.05 -3.19
N ARG A 313 -6.62 15.61 -2.09
CA ARG A 313 -6.41 17.03 -1.72
C ARG A 313 -4.93 17.36 -1.52
N VAL A 314 -4.19 16.48 -0.82
CA VAL A 314 -2.74 16.66 -0.63
C VAL A 314 -1.99 16.57 -1.96
N ALA A 315 -2.35 15.63 -2.82
CA ALA A 315 -1.72 15.47 -4.13
C ALA A 315 -1.88 16.70 -5.04
N MET A 316 -3.05 17.35 -5.01
CA MET A 316 -3.31 18.58 -5.78
C MET A 316 -2.48 19.78 -5.31
N ASN A 317 -2.04 19.80 -4.05
CA ASN A 317 -1.26 20.88 -3.46
C ASN A 317 0.26 20.62 -3.47
N MET A 318 0.72 19.62 -4.24
CA MET A 318 2.12 19.20 -4.37
C MET A 318 2.72 19.58 -5.74
#